data_ade86b62f00f2108a0e69a71259ba63e
#
_entry.id   ade86b62f00f2108a0e69a71259ba63e
#
_cell.length_a   1.000
_cell.length_b   1.000
_cell.length_c   1.000
_cell.angle_alpha   90.00
_cell.angle_beta   90.00
_cell.angle_gamma   90.00
#
_symmetry.space_group_name_H-M   'P 1'
#
loop_
_entity.id
_entity.type
_entity.pdbx_description
1 polymer ?
#
loop_
_entity_poly.entity_id
_entity_poly.type
_entity_poly.pdbx_seq_one_letter_code
_entity_poly.pdbx_strand_id
1 'polypeptide(L)'
;KLKKYKRQSKGGIFKASYKERGAKLDGRIFSSLSLQGFACEIRNSLTVSKYFDIDIKNSQFAFYLDFAKKNNIISNNLQNYVINRNELLKSSNISKHDIITYINGDFVVDKYPEWLQSMKNEFKTISELLTVRQPELLREVKKTAKNENISGKMISQYYQIEEKKIIDNALKWCEANKFEVGTLIHDGFLMEKDERIKKEIKDLNSYIKMTGYNLEFIIKPMTKLLDIPTNILYKTKRDYEAEQIEQYKKLKEEFEVTNAKILNPLIWITTDGNGNKCFEKHSNFKAKYIDWKKATHKGKILKFDMFTENGKSKTFIENYLNDPNKKSYDRIDFIPDINECPHNVYNLFDGFNIFKIDNQLEYNSDTKERFDKLINHFKFLVN
;
A
#
# COMPACT_ATOMS: atom_id res chain seq x y z
N LYS A 1 9.37 -9.70 12.63
CA LYS A 1 8.25 -9.72 11.68
C LYS A 1 8.10 -8.37 10.98
N LEU A 2 8.03 -7.24 11.70
CA LEU A 2 7.89 -5.89 11.13
C LEU A 2 9.05 -5.52 10.18
N LYS A 3 10.33 -5.82 10.54
CA LYS A 3 11.49 -5.61 9.64
C LYS A 3 11.34 -6.36 8.31
N LYS A 4 10.82 -7.61 8.34
CA LYS A 4 10.58 -8.41 7.13
C LYS A 4 9.44 -7.82 6.30
N TYR A 5 8.36 -7.39 6.95
CA TYR A 5 7.22 -6.71 6.32
C TYR A 5 7.69 -5.44 5.58
N LYS A 6 8.42 -4.54 6.27
CA LYS A 6 8.98 -3.31 5.68
C LYS A 6 9.91 -3.61 4.49
N ARG A 7 10.75 -4.66 4.57
CA ARG A 7 11.68 -5.03 3.49
C ARG A 7 10.96 -5.54 2.24
N GLN A 8 9.82 -6.20 2.41
CA GLN A 8 9.03 -6.77 1.30
C GLN A 8 7.97 -5.80 0.77
N SER A 9 7.66 -4.74 1.49
CA SER A 9 6.79 -3.68 0.96
C SER A 9 7.52 -2.87 -0.11
N LYS A 10 6.82 -2.59 -1.21
CA LYS A 10 7.29 -1.72 -2.30
C LYS A 10 6.47 -0.43 -2.26
N GLY A 11 7.13 0.71 -2.09
CA GLY A 11 6.42 1.99 -1.99
C GLY A 11 5.40 2.07 -0.84
N GLY A 12 5.69 1.42 0.30
CA GLY A 12 4.75 1.34 1.41
C GLY A 12 3.61 0.33 1.23
N ILE A 13 3.50 -0.32 0.07
CA ILE A 13 2.46 -1.30 -0.24
C ILE A 13 3.02 -2.72 -0.08
N PHE A 14 2.29 -3.56 0.62
CA PHE A 14 2.57 -4.98 0.75
C PHE A 14 1.40 -5.80 0.21
N LYS A 15 1.65 -6.61 -0.83
CA LYS A 15 0.66 -7.56 -1.35
C LYS A 15 0.73 -8.83 -0.52
N ALA A 16 -0.29 -9.07 0.28
CA ALA A 16 -0.42 -10.29 1.07
C ALA A 16 -1.10 -11.40 0.26
N SER A 17 -0.55 -12.61 0.35
CA SER A 17 -1.24 -13.81 -0.11
C SER A 17 -1.86 -14.52 1.08
N TYR A 18 -3.09 -14.95 0.93
CA TYR A 18 -3.84 -15.69 1.93
C TYR A 18 -3.99 -17.14 1.51
N LYS A 19 -3.84 -18.04 2.47
CA LYS A 19 -3.97 -19.49 2.27
C LYS A 19 -4.84 -20.08 3.38
N GLU A 20 -5.62 -21.07 3.05
CA GLU A 20 -6.30 -21.88 4.03
C GLU A 20 -5.27 -22.70 4.83
N ARG A 21 -5.52 -22.87 6.12
CA ARG A 21 -4.73 -23.76 6.98
C ARG A 21 -5.49 -25.06 7.17
N GLY A 22 -4.88 -26.12 6.73
CA GLY A 22 -5.36 -27.49 7.00
C GLY A 22 -6.02 -28.13 5.79
N ALA A 23 -5.91 -29.45 5.75
CA ALA A 23 -6.52 -30.26 4.72
C ALA A 23 -8.03 -30.33 4.94
N LYS A 24 -8.80 -30.08 3.94
CA LYS A 24 -10.18 -30.53 3.71
C LYS A 24 -11.38 -29.72 4.27
N LEU A 25 -11.23 -28.78 5.18
CA LEU A 25 -12.37 -27.96 5.59
C LEU A 25 -12.06 -26.48 5.31
N ASP A 26 -12.89 -25.86 4.50
CA ASP A 26 -12.85 -24.42 4.17
C ASP A 26 -13.00 -23.57 5.42
N GLY A 27 -11.88 -23.27 6.07
CA GLY A 27 -11.84 -22.49 7.29
C GLY A 27 -11.20 -21.11 7.10
N ARG A 28 -10.80 -20.51 8.21
CA ARG A 28 -10.10 -19.21 8.20
C ARG A 28 -8.89 -19.20 7.28
N ILE A 29 -8.75 -18.12 6.54
CA ILE A 29 -7.58 -17.88 5.72
C ILE A 29 -6.50 -17.10 6.50
N PHE A 30 -5.25 -17.46 6.27
CA PHE A 30 -4.11 -16.89 6.97
C PHE A 30 -3.06 -16.40 5.99
N SER A 31 -2.43 -15.29 6.32
CA SER A 31 -1.25 -14.84 5.62
C SER A 31 0.02 -15.05 6.46
N SER A 32 1.07 -15.53 5.82
CA SER A 32 2.38 -15.72 6.48
C SER A 32 2.99 -14.38 6.91
N LEU A 33 2.73 -13.33 6.15
CA LEU A 33 3.20 -11.99 6.42
C LEU A 33 2.16 -10.98 5.93
N SER A 34 1.34 -10.48 6.84
CA SER A 34 0.36 -9.41 6.61
C SER A 34 0.07 -8.70 7.91
N LEU A 35 -0.73 -7.64 7.86
CA LEU A 35 -1.22 -6.92 9.04
C LEU A 35 -2.11 -7.80 9.93
N GLN A 36 -2.75 -8.85 9.38
CA GLN A 36 -3.51 -9.85 10.14
C GLN A 36 -2.70 -10.47 11.28
N GLY A 37 -1.41 -10.71 11.08
CA GLY A 37 -0.54 -11.37 12.04
C GLY A 37 0.24 -10.43 12.95
N PHE A 38 -0.03 -9.12 12.96
CA PHE A 38 0.57 -8.17 13.91
C PHE A 38 -0.33 -7.98 15.13
N ALA A 39 0.30 -7.60 16.26
CA ALA A 39 -0.45 -7.16 17.43
C ALA A 39 -1.38 -5.97 17.09
N CYS A 40 -2.49 -5.87 17.81
CA CYS A 40 -3.53 -4.88 17.53
C CYS A 40 -2.99 -3.45 17.52
N GLU A 41 -2.12 -3.12 18.51
CA GLU A 41 -1.51 -1.80 18.65
C GLU A 41 -0.64 -1.44 17.45
N ILE A 42 0.17 -2.38 16.95
CA ILE A 42 1.02 -2.19 15.77
C ILE A 42 0.16 -2.02 14.52
N ARG A 43 -0.85 -2.89 14.34
CA ARG A 43 -1.75 -2.82 13.21
C ARG A 43 -2.50 -1.50 13.17
N ASN A 44 -3.13 -1.12 14.27
CA ASN A 44 -3.88 0.12 14.37
C ASN A 44 -3.01 1.34 14.07
N SER A 45 -1.81 1.41 14.69
CA SER A 45 -0.88 2.52 14.47
C SER A 45 -0.41 2.66 13.02
N LEU A 46 -0.31 1.54 12.30
CA LEU A 46 0.08 1.54 10.89
C LEU A 46 -1.09 1.88 9.94
N THR A 47 -2.34 1.77 10.40
CA THR A 47 -3.50 1.80 9.50
C THR A 47 -4.54 2.85 9.85
N VAL A 48 -4.55 3.39 11.07
CA VAL A 48 -5.57 4.34 11.54
C VAL A 48 -5.73 5.59 10.67
N SER A 49 -4.66 6.04 10.02
CA SER A 49 -4.73 7.21 9.14
C SER A 49 -5.42 6.91 7.80
N LYS A 50 -5.35 5.65 7.33
CA LYS A 50 -5.77 5.27 5.98
C LYS A 50 -6.97 4.33 5.93
N TYR A 51 -7.22 3.55 6.97
CA TYR A 51 -8.23 2.50 6.95
C TYR A 51 -9.28 2.68 8.04
N PHE A 52 -10.50 2.18 7.79
CA PHE A 52 -11.48 1.82 8.78
C PHE A 52 -11.34 0.33 9.11
N ASP A 53 -11.54 -0.03 10.39
CA ASP A 53 -11.63 -1.42 10.86
C ASP A 53 -13.11 -1.84 10.82
N ILE A 54 -13.48 -2.65 9.84
CA ILE A 54 -14.83 -3.18 9.68
C ILE A 54 -14.86 -4.56 10.33
N ASP A 55 -15.65 -4.71 11.39
CA ASP A 55 -15.62 -5.88 12.28
C ASP A 55 -17.05 -6.35 12.59
N ILE A 56 -17.24 -7.66 12.76
CA ILE A 56 -18.54 -8.20 13.17
C ILE A 56 -18.70 -8.02 14.69
N LYS A 57 -19.74 -7.33 15.10
CA LYS A 57 -20.03 -7.08 16.51
C LYS A 57 -20.32 -8.39 17.25
N ASN A 58 -19.53 -8.66 18.29
CA ASN A 58 -19.65 -9.90 19.10
C ASN A 58 -19.62 -11.20 18.27
N SER A 59 -18.87 -11.23 17.21
CA SER A 59 -18.87 -12.17 16.09
C SER A 59 -19.31 -13.59 16.43
N GLN A 60 -18.50 -14.39 17.15
CA GLN A 60 -18.83 -15.79 17.48
C GLN A 60 -20.15 -15.96 18.24
N PHE A 61 -20.40 -15.10 19.24
CA PHE A 61 -21.60 -15.22 20.09
C PHE A 61 -22.84 -14.74 19.35
N ALA A 62 -22.76 -13.68 18.56
CA ALA A 62 -23.86 -13.22 17.72
C ALA A 62 -24.23 -14.28 16.66
N PHE A 63 -23.22 -14.92 16.05
CA PHE A 63 -23.43 -16.02 15.11
C PHE A 63 -24.18 -17.18 15.77
N TYR A 64 -23.76 -17.64 16.96
CA TYR A 64 -24.43 -18.75 17.62
C TYR A 64 -25.79 -18.38 18.17
N LEU A 65 -26.04 -17.13 18.51
CA LEU A 65 -27.40 -16.66 18.84
C LEU A 65 -28.33 -16.74 17.63
N ASP A 66 -27.85 -16.30 16.44
CA ASP A 66 -28.61 -16.43 15.19
C ASP A 66 -28.87 -17.92 14.85
N PHE A 67 -27.84 -18.75 14.96
CA PHE A 67 -27.94 -20.19 14.76
C PHE A 67 -28.95 -20.83 15.71
N ALA A 68 -28.90 -20.51 17.01
CA ALA A 68 -29.82 -21.04 18.00
C ALA A 68 -31.29 -20.65 17.70
N LYS A 69 -31.53 -19.38 17.34
CA LYS A 69 -32.86 -18.90 16.95
C LYS A 69 -33.42 -19.62 15.74
N LYS A 70 -32.60 -19.83 14.70
CA LYS A 70 -33.02 -20.58 13.49
C LYS A 70 -33.31 -22.05 13.74
N ASN A 71 -32.78 -22.60 14.81
CA ASN A 71 -32.97 -24.01 15.17
C ASN A 71 -33.88 -24.20 16.38
N ASN A 72 -34.58 -23.17 16.82
CA ASN A 72 -35.49 -23.19 17.97
C ASN A 72 -34.82 -23.67 19.28
N ILE A 73 -33.52 -23.32 19.46
CA ILE A 73 -32.79 -23.63 20.71
C ILE A 73 -32.99 -22.43 21.66
N ILE A 74 -33.48 -22.72 22.84
CA ILE A 74 -33.60 -21.73 23.91
C ILE A 74 -32.18 -21.33 24.36
N SER A 75 -31.86 -20.03 24.26
CA SER A 75 -30.50 -19.52 24.50
C SER A 75 -30.54 -18.12 25.16
N ASN A 76 -31.24 -18.05 26.30
CA ASN A 76 -31.50 -16.80 27.02
C ASN A 76 -30.20 -16.14 27.56
N ASN A 77 -29.26 -16.94 28.08
CA ASN A 77 -28.00 -16.42 28.61
C ASN A 77 -27.09 -15.93 27.49
N LEU A 78 -27.02 -16.64 26.36
CA LEU A 78 -26.32 -16.23 25.19
C LEU A 78 -26.92 -14.93 24.61
N GLN A 79 -28.25 -14.82 24.57
CA GLN A 79 -28.92 -13.59 24.14
C GLN A 79 -28.60 -12.41 25.08
N ASN A 80 -28.69 -12.63 26.39
CA ASN A 80 -28.32 -11.62 27.39
C ASN A 80 -26.85 -11.17 27.22
N TYR A 81 -25.94 -12.13 27.03
CA TYR A 81 -24.53 -11.82 26.79
C TYR A 81 -24.31 -11.00 25.52
N VAL A 82 -24.96 -11.33 24.42
CA VAL A 82 -24.81 -10.57 23.15
C VAL A 82 -25.30 -9.14 23.30
N ILE A 83 -26.39 -8.90 24.04
CA ILE A 83 -26.98 -7.59 24.26
C ILE A 83 -26.19 -6.78 25.30
N ASN A 84 -25.92 -7.36 26.48
CA ASN A 84 -25.43 -6.67 27.68
C ASN A 84 -23.97 -7.01 28.01
N ARG A 85 -23.18 -7.39 27.00
CA ARG A 85 -21.82 -7.92 27.16
C ARG A 85 -20.93 -7.08 28.07
N ASN A 86 -20.88 -5.75 27.86
CA ASN A 86 -19.97 -4.89 28.61
C ASN A 86 -20.31 -4.82 30.09
N GLU A 87 -21.59 -4.81 30.40
CA GLU A 87 -22.10 -4.82 31.78
C GLU A 87 -21.79 -6.16 32.47
N LEU A 88 -22.04 -7.28 31.78
CA LEU A 88 -21.76 -8.61 32.30
C LEU A 88 -20.26 -8.84 32.54
N LEU A 89 -19.39 -8.40 31.63
CA LEU A 89 -17.96 -8.50 31.82
C LEU A 89 -17.49 -7.67 33.03
N LYS A 90 -18.01 -6.44 33.17
CA LYS A 90 -17.65 -5.52 34.27
C LYS A 90 -18.16 -6.04 35.62
N SER A 91 -19.42 -6.43 35.71
CA SER A 91 -20.05 -6.90 36.95
C SER A 91 -19.46 -8.21 37.46
N SER A 92 -19.06 -9.10 36.56
CA SER A 92 -18.49 -10.41 36.90
C SER A 92 -16.97 -10.40 37.04
N ASN A 93 -16.30 -9.28 36.73
CA ASN A 93 -14.83 -9.16 36.70
C ASN A 93 -14.15 -10.26 35.86
N ILE A 94 -14.76 -10.62 34.73
CA ILE A 94 -14.29 -11.69 33.83
C ILE A 94 -13.87 -11.06 32.49
N SER A 95 -12.76 -11.53 31.91
CA SER A 95 -12.34 -11.08 30.59
C SER A 95 -13.08 -11.81 29.46
N LYS A 96 -13.14 -11.18 28.26
CA LYS A 96 -13.62 -11.86 27.06
C LYS A 96 -12.85 -13.16 26.78
N HIS A 97 -11.56 -13.17 27.06
CA HIS A 97 -10.70 -14.34 26.84
C HIS A 97 -11.12 -15.51 27.73
N ASP A 98 -11.42 -15.26 29.00
CA ASP A 98 -11.87 -16.29 29.94
C ASP A 98 -13.18 -16.91 29.48
N ILE A 99 -14.14 -16.10 28.99
CA ILE A 99 -15.41 -16.60 28.46
C ILE A 99 -15.19 -17.51 27.25
N ILE A 100 -14.38 -17.08 26.27
CA ILE A 100 -14.07 -17.87 25.08
C ILE A 100 -13.39 -19.19 25.48
N THR A 101 -12.44 -19.13 26.40
CA THR A 101 -11.71 -20.30 26.91
C THR A 101 -12.66 -21.26 27.64
N TYR A 102 -13.57 -20.73 28.48
CA TYR A 102 -14.52 -21.54 29.20
C TYR A 102 -15.54 -22.21 28.28
N ILE A 103 -16.12 -21.47 27.32
CA ILE A 103 -17.10 -22.03 26.38
C ILE A 103 -16.48 -23.10 25.48
N ASN A 104 -15.27 -22.87 24.99
CA ASN A 104 -14.57 -23.80 24.10
C ASN A 104 -13.77 -24.89 24.83
N GLY A 105 -13.64 -24.83 26.15
CA GLY A 105 -12.90 -25.81 26.96
C GLY A 105 -13.79 -26.93 27.51
N ASP A 106 -13.17 -28.07 27.91
CA ASP A 106 -13.88 -29.22 28.51
C ASP A 106 -13.96 -29.14 30.03
N PHE A 107 -13.31 -28.19 30.67
CA PHE A 107 -13.28 -28.08 32.11
C PHE A 107 -14.52 -27.38 32.67
N VAL A 108 -15.04 -27.92 33.76
CA VAL A 108 -16.03 -27.24 34.60
C VAL A 108 -15.30 -26.54 35.71
N VAL A 109 -15.54 -25.23 35.86
CA VAL A 109 -14.95 -24.45 36.92
C VAL A 109 -16.06 -23.75 37.68
N ASP A 110 -16.34 -24.22 38.91
CA ASP A 110 -17.43 -23.72 39.75
C ASP A 110 -17.27 -22.24 40.18
N LYS A 111 -16.09 -21.67 39.94
CA LYS A 111 -15.84 -20.24 40.22
C LYS A 111 -16.49 -19.27 39.22
N TYR A 112 -17.03 -19.74 38.11
CA TYR A 112 -17.66 -18.85 37.15
C TYR A 112 -19.12 -18.55 37.51
N PRO A 113 -19.64 -17.36 37.21
CA PRO A 113 -21.02 -16.97 37.48
C PRO A 113 -22.03 -17.92 36.86
N GLU A 114 -23.17 -18.07 37.51
CA GLU A 114 -24.28 -18.99 37.08
C GLU A 114 -24.73 -18.73 35.64
N TRP A 115 -24.81 -17.45 35.24
CA TRP A 115 -25.19 -17.10 33.88
C TRP A 115 -24.20 -17.66 32.82
N LEU A 116 -22.90 -17.71 33.16
CA LEU A 116 -21.87 -18.21 32.25
C LEU A 116 -21.89 -19.75 32.21
N GLN A 117 -22.15 -20.41 33.34
CA GLN A 117 -22.34 -21.84 33.40
C GLN A 117 -23.58 -22.25 32.59
N SER A 118 -24.69 -21.53 32.75
CA SER A 118 -25.92 -21.75 31.97
C SER A 118 -25.70 -21.49 30.46
N MET A 119 -24.96 -20.46 30.08
CA MET A 119 -24.58 -20.21 28.68
C MET A 119 -23.71 -21.36 28.12
N LYS A 120 -22.84 -21.97 28.91
CA LYS A 120 -22.06 -23.13 28.48
C LYS A 120 -22.98 -24.34 28.19
N ASN A 121 -24.01 -24.53 28.97
CA ASN A 121 -25.02 -25.60 28.71
C ASN A 121 -25.79 -25.32 27.41
N GLU A 122 -26.11 -24.04 27.13
CA GLU A 122 -26.73 -23.67 25.83
C GLU A 122 -25.77 -24.00 24.67
N PHE A 123 -24.47 -23.72 24.79
CA PHE A 123 -23.47 -24.11 23.80
C PHE A 123 -23.28 -25.62 23.66
N LYS A 124 -23.45 -26.37 24.74
CA LYS A 124 -23.45 -27.85 24.67
C LYS A 124 -24.60 -28.37 23.81
N THR A 125 -25.82 -27.85 23.99
CA THR A 125 -26.99 -28.19 23.15
C THR A 125 -26.74 -27.83 21.68
N ILE A 126 -26.14 -26.65 21.41
CA ILE A 126 -25.75 -26.24 20.04
C ILE A 126 -24.73 -27.22 19.45
N SER A 127 -23.72 -27.63 20.22
CA SER A 127 -22.72 -28.60 19.78
C SER A 127 -23.28 -29.97 19.48
N GLU A 128 -24.20 -30.44 20.29
CA GLU A 128 -24.93 -31.71 20.06
C GLU A 128 -25.69 -31.68 18.74
N LEU A 129 -26.41 -30.60 18.46
CA LEU A 129 -27.08 -30.42 17.16
C LEU A 129 -26.08 -30.36 15.99
N LEU A 130 -24.93 -29.68 16.15
CA LEU A 130 -23.90 -29.64 15.15
C LEU A 130 -23.29 -31.01 14.86
N THR A 131 -23.11 -31.87 15.87
CA THR A 131 -22.56 -33.20 15.67
C THR A 131 -23.49 -34.06 14.80
N VAL A 132 -24.80 -33.85 14.89
CA VAL A 132 -25.79 -34.54 14.05
C VAL A 132 -25.82 -33.94 12.63
N ARG A 133 -25.83 -32.63 12.50
CA ARG A 133 -25.99 -31.95 11.22
C ARG A 133 -24.74 -31.87 10.38
N GLN A 134 -23.56 -31.97 11.01
CA GLN A 134 -22.24 -31.81 10.37
C GLN A 134 -21.36 -33.05 10.58
N PRO A 135 -21.76 -34.24 10.03
CA PRO A 135 -21.04 -35.48 10.28
C PRO A 135 -19.63 -35.50 9.69
N GLU A 136 -19.38 -34.74 8.61
CA GLU A 136 -18.05 -34.63 8.02
C GLU A 136 -17.13 -33.80 8.90
N LEU A 137 -17.62 -32.66 9.41
CA LEU A 137 -16.88 -31.84 10.36
C LEU A 137 -16.58 -32.65 11.63
N LEU A 138 -17.53 -33.43 12.14
CA LEU A 138 -17.31 -34.29 13.30
C LEU A 138 -16.21 -35.33 13.05
N ARG A 139 -16.15 -35.93 11.87
CA ARG A 139 -15.07 -36.86 11.49
C ARG A 139 -13.69 -36.18 11.51
N GLU A 140 -13.58 -35.00 10.96
CA GLU A 140 -12.31 -34.25 10.93
C GLU A 140 -11.93 -33.75 12.34
N VAL A 141 -12.89 -33.27 13.12
CA VAL A 141 -12.66 -32.89 14.52
C VAL A 141 -12.14 -34.06 15.34
N LYS A 142 -12.74 -35.26 15.23
CA LYS A 142 -12.30 -36.47 15.94
C LYS A 142 -10.85 -36.84 15.59
N LYS A 143 -10.46 -36.74 14.30
CA LYS A 143 -9.09 -37.03 13.86
C LYS A 143 -8.06 -36.06 14.51
N THR A 144 -8.40 -34.78 14.57
CA THR A 144 -7.49 -33.75 15.08
C THR A 144 -7.55 -33.62 16.60
N ALA A 145 -8.67 -33.95 17.22
CA ALA A 145 -8.92 -33.81 18.64
C ALA A 145 -8.31 -34.93 19.49
N LYS A 146 -7.90 -36.03 18.88
CA LYS A 146 -7.51 -37.25 19.63
C LYS A 146 -8.55 -37.65 20.68
N ASN A 147 -9.83 -37.47 20.35
CA ASN A 147 -11.01 -37.67 21.21
C ASN A 147 -11.14 -36.74 22.44
N GLU A 148 -10.35 -35.66 22.49
CA GLU A 148 -10.45 -34.65 23.56
C GLU A 148 -11.20 -33.42 23.07
N ASN A 149 -12.02 -32.82 23.94
CA ASN A 149 -12.73 -31.55 23.70
C ASN A 149 -13.44 -31.48 22.32
N ILE A 150 -14.18 -32.51 21.97
CA ILE A 150 -14.91 -32.60 20.69
C ILE A 150 -15.93 -31.46 20.59
N SER A 151 -16.70 -31.21 21.66
CA SER A 151 -17.72 -30.16 21.70
C SER A 151 -17.15 -28.77 21.40
N GLY A 152 -16.13 -28.35 22.15
CA GLY A 152 -15.50 -27.05 21.96
C GLY A 152 -14.86 -26.90 20.57
N LYS A 153 -14.25 -27.97 20.04
CA LYS A 153 -13.67 -27.96 18.69
C LYS A 153 -14.74 -27.90 17.60
N MET A 154 -15.88 -28.58 17.77
CA MET A 154 -17.01 -28.46 16.85
C MET A 154 -17.52 -27.02 16.79
N ILE A 155 -17.75 -26.39 17.94
CA ILE A 155 -18.14 -24.98 18.05
C ILE A 155 -17.11 -24.09 17.34
N SER A 156 -15.84 -24.23 17.68
CA SER A 156 -14.80 -23.34 17.13
C SER A 156 -14.62 -23.50 15.61
N GLN A 157 -14.57 -24.74 15.12
CA GLN A 157 -14.32 -25.00 13.69
C GLN A 157 -15.53 -24.67 12.82
N TYR A 158 -16.75 -25.01 13.26
CA TYR A 158 -17.95 -24.66 12.52
C TYR A 158 -18.09 -23.14 12.39
N TYR A 159 -17.86 -22.40 13.48
CA TYR A 159 -17.85 -20.95 13.42
C TYR A 159 -16.82 -20.42 12.41
N GLN A 160 -15.59 -20.94 12.37
CA GLN A 160 -14.56 -20.48 11.44
C GLN A 160 -14.92 -20.70 9.97
N ILE A 161 -15.64 -21.81 9.66
CA ILE A 161 -16.15 -22.07 8.32
C ILE A 161 -17.22 -21.04 7.93
N GLU A 162 -18.17 -20.81 8.81
CA GLU A 162 -19.25 -19.86 8.56
C GLU A 162 -18.75 -18.40 8.56
N GLU A 163 -17.82 -18.05 9.45
CA GLU A 163 -17.15 -16.75 9.47
C GLU A 163 -16.52 -16.42 8.11
N LYS A 164 -15.82 -17.38 7.49
CA LYS A 164 -15.27 -17.21 6.15
C LYS A 164 -16.36 -16.88 5.14
N LYS A 165 -17.47 -17.63 5.11
CA LYS A 165 -18.57 -17.36 4.19
C LYS A 165 -19.18 -15.97 4.39
N ILE A 166 -19.32 -15.54 5.64
CA ILE A 166 -19.84 -14.22 5.99
C ILE A 166 -18.90 -13.13 5.47
N ILE A 167 -17.58 -13.28 5.70
CA ILE A 167 -16.57 -12.35 5.20
C ILE A 167 -16.53 -12.33 3.67
N ASP A 168 -16.59 -13.50 3.01
CA ASP A 168 -16.62 -13.58 1.55
C ASP A 168 -17.85 -12.85 0.96
N ASN A 169 -19.00 -12.94 1.62
CA ASN A 169 -20.19 -12.17 1.22
C ASN A 169 -19.99 -10.67 1.44
N ALA A 170 -19.41 -10.26 2.57
CA ALA A 170 -19.11 -8.85 2.81
C ALA A 170 -18.11 -8.29 1.78
N LEU A 171 -17.11 -9.06 1.38
CA LEU A 171 -16.15 -8.66 0.33
C LEU A 171 -16.83 -8.51 -1.03
N LYS A 172 -17.75 -9.40 -1.41
CA LYS A 172 -18.55 -9.26 -2.65
C LYS A 172 -19.38 -7.98 -2.64
N TRP A 173 -19.97 -7.64 -1.48
CA TRP A 173 -20.69 -6.38 -1.35
C TRP A 173 -19.77 -5.17 -1.49
N CYS A 174 -18.58 -5.20 -0.85
CA CYS A 174 -17.57 -4.15 -0.99
C CYS A 174 -17.15 -3.95 -2.45
N GLU A 175 -16.88 -5.03 -3.17
CA GLU A 175 -16.50 -5.00 -4.58
C GLU A 175 -17.62 -4.38 -5.44
N ALA A 176 -18.87 -4.83 -5.27
CA ALA A 176 -20.02 -4.32 -6.00
C ALA A 176 -20.26 -2.81 -5.77
N ASN A 177 -19.96 -2.32 -4.57
CA ASN A 177 -20.10 -0.92 -4.18
C ASN A 177 -18.80 -0.10 -4.29
N LYS A 178 -17.75 -0.70 -4.90
CA LYS A 178 -16.45 -0.05 -5.17
C LYS A 178 -15.73 0.45 -3.92
N PHE A 179 -15.81 -0.30 -2.83
CA PHE A 179 -15.01 -0.08 -1.63
C PHE A 179 -13.70 -0.89 -1.72
N GLU A 180 -12.59 -0.22 -1.46
CA GLU A 180 -11.26 -0.85 -1.49
C GLU A 180 -10.95 -1.56 -0.16
N VAL A 181 -10.76 -2.87 -0.23
CA VAL A 181 -10.39 -3.69 0.92
C VAL A 181 -8.88 -3.89 0.94
N GLY A 182 -8.24 -3.52 2.06
CA GLY A 182 -6.79 -3.59 2.23
C GLY A 182 -6.28 -4.89 2.82
N THR A 183 -6.82 -5.32 3.96
CA THR A 183 -6.32 -6.51 4.69
C THR A 183 -7.46 -7.25 5.36
N LEU A 184 -7.49 -8.56 5.22
CA LEU A 184 -8.43 -9.40 5.94
C LEU A 184 -7.96 -9.63 7.38
N ILE A 185 -8.88 -9.46 8.31
CA ILE A 185 -8.74 -9.78 9.73
C ILE A 185 -9.81 -10.85 10.02
N HIS A 186 -9.56 -11.84 10.81
CA HIS A 186 -10.42 -13.04 10.92
C HIS A 186 -11.93 -12.79 10.81
N ASP A 187 -12.48 -11.99 11.71
CA ASP A 187 -13.90 -11.65 11.81
C ASP A 187 -14.25 -10.26 11.22
N GLY A 188 -13.34 -9.74 10.37
CA GLY A 188 -13.48 -8.43 9.73
C GLY A 188 -12.41 -8.15 8.69
N PHE A 189 -12.29 -6.90 8.30
CA PHE A 189 -11.29 -6.44 7.33
C PHE A 189 -11.00 -4.95 7.48
N LEU A 190 -9.80 -4.57 7.06
CA LEU A 190 -9.45 -3.16 6.93
C LEU A 190 -9.88 -2.66 5.56
N MET A 191 -10.72 -1.64 5.54
CA MET A 191 -11.22 -0.99 4.34
C MET A 191 -10.58 0.39 4.19
N GLU A 192 -10.14 0.76 3.00
CA GLU A 192 -9.60 2.10 2.75
C GLU A 192 -10.64 3.16 3.13
N LYS A 193 -10.21 4.27 3.79
CA LYS A 193 -11.13 5.29 4.27
C LYS A 193 -11.92 5.89 3.12
N ASP A 194 -13.21 5.59 3.15
CA ASP A 194 -14.24 6.18 2.33
C ASP A 194 -15.40 6.53 3.27
N GLU A 195 -15.69 7.81 3.40
CA GLU A 195 -16.69 8.29 4.34
C GLU A 195 -18.12 7.80 4.02
N ARG A 196 -18.36 7.33 2.80
CA ARG A 196 -19.62 6.71 2.39
C ARG A 196 -20.03 5.56 3.30
N ILE A 197 -19.04 4.75 3.74
CA ILE A 197 -19.30 3.57 4.56
C ILE A 197 -20.05 3.89 5.86
N LYS A 198 -19.86 5.10 6.43
CA LYS A 198 -20.58 5.50 7.65
C LYS A 198 -22.09 5.52 7.46
N LYS A 199 -22.56 5.75 6.24
CA LYS A 199 -23.97 5.71 5.87
C LYS A 199 -24.37 4.33 5.36
N GLU A 200 -23.53 3.76 4.50
CA GLU A 200 -23.81 2.51 3.75
C GLU A 200 -23.56 1.22 4.56
N ILE A 201 -23.00 1.30 5.78
CA ILE A 201 -22.82 0.11 6.62
C ILE A 201 -24.15 -0.58 6.96
N LYS A 202 -25.26 0.16 6.97
CA LYS A 202 -26.60 -0.39 7.14
C LYS A 202 -27.01 -1.27 5.94
N ASP A 203 -26.59 -0.87 4.75
CA ASP A 203 -26.86 -1.61 3.52
C ASP A 203 -26.02 -2.88 3.45
N LEU A 204 -24.74 -2.81 3.89
CA LEU A 204 -23.94 -4.02 4.12
C LEU A 204 -24.65 -4.98 5.07
N ASN A 205 -25.13 -4.50 6.21
CA ASN A 205 -25.84 -5.33 7.19
C ASN A 205 -27.13 -5.93 6.61
N SER A 206 -27.86 -5.16 5.82
CA SER A 206 -29.06 -5.65 5.12
C SER A 206 -28.70 -6.73 4.10
N TYR A 207 -27.65 -6.55 3.34
CA TYR A 207 -27.14 -7.54 2.39
C TYR A 207 -26.71 -8.82 3.10
N ILE A 208 -25.96 -8.74 4.21
CA ILE A 208 -25.56 -9.93 5.00
C ILE A 208 -26.79 -10.69 5.52
N LYS A 209 -27.81 -9.96 5.98
CA LYS A 209 -29.07 -10.58 6.39
C LYS A 209 -29.76 -11.33 5.25
N MET A 210 -29.74 -10.79 4.03
CA MET A 210 -30.29 -11.45 2.84
C MET A 210 -29.50 -12.72 2.47
N THR A 211 -28.21 -12.81 2.79
CA THR A 211 -27.41 -14.04 2.62
C THR A 211 -27.66 -15.09 3.71
N GLY A 212 -28.57 -14.82 4.63
CA GLY A 212 -28.99 -15.75 5.67
C GLY A 212 -28.30 -15.58 7.02
N TYR A 213 -27.56 -14.49 7.27
CA TYR A 213 -26.88 -14.24 8.55
C TYR A 213 -27.40 -12.96 9.21
N ASN A 214 -28.01 -13.08 10.37
CA ASN A 214 -28.49 -11.92 11.13
C ASN A 214 -27.38 -11.39 12.04
N LEU A 215 -26.37 -10.79 11.42
CA LEU A 215 -25.17 -10.24 12.07
C LEU A 215 -25.01 -8.76 11.76
N GLU A 216 -24.30 -8.04 12.62
CA GLU A 216 -24.07 -6.61 12.51
C GLU A 216 -22.58 -6.32 12.29
N PHE A 217 -22.21 -5.79 11.12
CA PHE A 217 -20.91 -5.16 10.89
C PHE A 217 -20.91 -3.75 11.46
N ILE A 218 -19.82 -3.37 12.07
CA ILE A 218 -19.61 -2.05 12.64
C ILE A 218 -18.25 -1.48 12.21
N ILE A 219 -18.14 -0.16 12.23
CA ILE A 219 -16.84 0.50 12.14
C ILE A 219 -16.25 0.52 13.56
N LYS A 220 -15.27 -0.32 13.77
CA LYS A 220 -14.63 -0.48 15.09
C LYS A 220 -13.59 0.61 15.32
N PRO A 221 -13.63 1.35 16.43
CA PRO A 221 -12.62 2.35 16.75
C PRO A 221 -11.23 1.73 16.96
N MET A 222 -10.25 2.28 16.29
CA MET A 222 -8.84 1.91 16.47
C MET A 222 -8.22 2.73 17.62
N THR A 223 -8.55 2.37 18.86
CA THR A 223 -8.16 3.14 20.05
C THR A 223 -6.80 2.76 20.65
N LYS A 224 -6.35 1.53 20.40
CA LYS A 224 -5.03 1.07 20.89
C LYS A 224 -3.97 1.45 19.87
N LEU A 225 -3.26 2.53 20.14
CA LEU A 225 -2.19 3.04 19.29
C LEU A 225 -0.87 3.01 20.02
N LEU A 226 0.22 2.81 19.27
CA LEU A 226 1.58 3.06 19.78
C LEU A 226 1.85 4.56 19.76
N ASP A 227 2.63 5.04 20.70
CA ASP A 227 3.20 6.38 20.63
C ASP A 227 4.28 6.39 19.55
N ILE A 228 3.88 6.85 18.37
CA ILE A 228 4.77 6.95 17.20
C ILE A 228 5.02 8.43 16.96
N PRO A 229 6.30 8.85 16.83
CA PRO A 229 6.61 10.23 16.53
C PRO A 229 5.86 10.73 15.29
N THR A 230 5.20 11.88 15.40
CA THR A 230 4.31 12.46 14.38
C THR A 230 5.01 12.79 13.06
N ASN A 231 6.34 12.86 13.06
CA ASN A 231 7.15 13.07 11.85
C ASN A 231 7.28 11.82 10.95
N ILE A 232 6.75 10.67 11.37
CA ILE A 232 6.64 9.47 10.53
C ILE A 232 5.28 9.51 9.82
N LEU A 233 5.12 10.44 8.88
CA LEU A 233 3.93 10.48 8.01
C LEU A 233 3.91 9.26 7.09
N TYR A 234 2.76 8.58 7.05
CA TYR A 234 2.52 7.54 6.06
C TYR A 234 2.39 8.19 4.66
N LYS A 235 3.33 7.86 3.78
CA LYS A 235 3.22 8.27 2.37
C LYS A 235 2.25 7.33 1.65
N THR A 236 1.21 7.88 1.07
CA THR A 236 0.30 7.12 0.21
C THR A 236 1.02 6.69 -1.08
N LYS A 237 0.42 5.78 -1.84
CA LYS A 237 0.94 5.43 -3.18
C LYS A 237 1.03 6.68 -4.06
N ARG A 238 0.03 7.59 -3.97
CA ARG A 238 0.02 8.87 -4.70
C ARG A 238 1.17 9.80 -4.27
N ASP A 239 1.46 9.88 -2.96
CA ASP A 239 2.57 10.70 -2.46
C ASP A 239 3.90 10.16 -2.95
N TYR A 240 4.05 8.82 -2.98
CA TYR A 240 5.25 8.17 -3.49
C TYR A 240 5.41 8.38 -5.01
N GLU A 241 4.33 8.25 -5.79
CA GLU A 241 4.33 8.53 -7.22
C GLU A 241 4.63 10.00 -7.51
N ALA A 242 4.01 10.92 -6.78
CA ALA A 242 4.26 12.35 -6.90
C ALA A 242 5.73 12.69 -6.57
N GLU A 243 6.28 12.11 -5.52
CA GLU A 243 7.67 12.29 -5.12
C GLU A 243 8.65 11.72 -6.16
N GLN A 244 8.33 10.57 -6.75
CA GLN A 244 9.11 9.99 -7.86
C GLN A 244 9.09 10.90 -9.10
N ILE A 245 7.93 11.45 -9.45
CA ILE A 245 7.76 12.39 -10.56
C ILE A 245 8.59 13.64 -10.32
N GLU A 246 8.50 14.22 -9.14
CA GLU A 246 9.26 15.41 -8.79
C GLU A 246 10.78 15.15 -8.80
N GLN A 247 11.19 14.02 -8.25
CA GLN A 247 12.60 13.63 -8.24
C GLN A 247 13.14 13.38 -9.65
N TYR A 248 12.35 12.73 -10.51
CA TYR A 248 12.71 12.55 -11.91
C TYR A 248 12.84 13.88 -12.64
N LYS A 249 11.90 14.83 -12.46
CA LYS A 249 11.93 16.15 -13.06
C LYS A 249 13.21 16.91 -12.67
N LYS A 250 13.55 16.96 -11.39
CA LYS A 250 14.78 17.59 -10.91
C LYS A 250 16.03 16.99 -11.55
N LEU A 251 16.11 15.65 -11.60
CA LEU A 251 17.24 14.98 -12.25
C LEU A 251 17.28 15.26 -13.75
N LYS A 252 16.13 15.33 -14.40
CA LYS A 252 16.02 15.67 -15.83
C LYS A 252 16.51 17.08 -16.10
N GLU A 253 16.07 18.07 -15.33
CA GLU A 253 16.50 19.45 -15.46
C GLU A 253 18.03 19.57 -15.32
N GLU A 254 18.62 18.96 -14.28
CA GLU A 254 20.07 18.95 -14.11
C GLU A 254 20.80 18.24 -15.27
N PHE A 255 20.24 17.15 -15.76
CA PHE A 255 20.83 16.36 -16.82
C PHE A 255 20.79 17.10 -18.16
N GLU A 256 19.72 17.81 -18.45
CA GLU A 256 19.49 18.54 -19.71
C GLU A 256 20.28 19.86 -19.80
N VAL A 257 20.90 20.30 -18.71
CA VAL A 257 21.87 21.42 -18.76
C VAL A 257 23.06 21.11 -19.69
N THR A 258 23.56 19.87 -19.59
CA THR A 258 24.76 19.42 -20.28
C THR A 258 24.50 18.40 -21.39
N ASN A 259 23.28 17.92 -21.53
CA ASN A 259 22.97 16.84 -22.46
C ASN A 259 21.74 17.16 -23.30
N ALA A 260 21.84 16.87 -24.61
CA ALA A 260 20.74 17.01 -25.53
C ALA A 260 20.80 15.96 -26.65
N LYS A 261 19.61 15.64 -27.22
CA LYS A 261 19.50 14.75 -28.37
C LYS A 261 19.39 15.58 -29.64
N ILE A 262 20.11 15.18 -30.68
CA ILE A 262 19.97 15.72 -32.03
C ILE A 262 19.26 14.66 -32.88
N LEU A 263 18.30 15.09 -33.67
CA LEU A 263 17.51 14.19 -34.53
C LEU A 263 18.17 13.96 -35.87
N ASN A 264 18.84 14.97 -36.41
CA ASN A 264 19.54 14.86 -37.70
C ASN A 264 20.90 15.59 -37.65
N PRO A 265 22.04 14.85 -37.63
CA PRO A 265 22.15 13.40 -37.52
C PRO A 265 21.72 12.88 -36.14
N LEU A 266 21.33 11.59 -36.04
CA LEU A 266 20.86 11.00 -34.77
C LEU A 266 22.05 10.74 -33.84
N ILE A 267 22.38 11.74 -33.03
CA ILE A 267 23.48 11.74 -32.05
C ILE A 267 23.05 12.40 -30.74
N TRP A 268 23.88 12.24 -29.72
CA TRP A 268 23.78 12.95 -28.48
C TRP A 268 24.91 13.95 -28.33
N ILE A 269 24.60 15.15 -27.83
CA ILE A 269 25.60 16.12 -27.44
C ILE A 269 25.71 16.11 -25.92
N THR A 270 26.93 16.08 -25.43
CA THR A 270 27.24 16.18 -24.00
C THR A 270 28.29 17.27 -23.81
N THR A 271 28.12 18.09 -22.80
CA THR A 271 29.11 19.12 -22.42
C THR A 271 29.86 18.65 -21.18
N ASP A 272 31.18 18.59 -21.22
CA ASP A 272 32.02 18.18 -20.09
C ASP A 272 32.17 19.34 -19.07
N GLY A 273 32.85 19.05 -17.94
CA GLY A 273 33.07 20.04 -16.88
C GLY A 273 33.93 21.26 -17.30
N ASN A 274 34.62 21.19 -18.44
CA ASN A 274 35.42 22.24 -19.02
C ASN A 274 34.66 23.03 -20.10
N GLY A 275 33.41 22.70 -20.38
CA GLY A 275 32.60 23.30 -21.42
C GLY A 275 32.80 22.71 -22.83
N ASN A 276 33.61 21.66 -22.99
CA ASN A 276 33.83 21.04 -24.29
C ASN A 276 32.63 20.19 -24.70
N LYS A 277 32.23 20.30 -25.96
CA LYS A 277 31.12 19.55 -26.53
C LYS A 277 31.59 18.21 -27.12
N CYS A 278 31.02 17.13 -26.65
CA CYS A 278 31.29 15.77 -27.14
C CYS A 278 30.05 15.23 -27.87
N PHE A 279 30.29 14.59 -29.00
CA PHE A 279 29.24 13.97 -29.82
C PHE A 279 29.25 12.45 -29.69
N GLU A 280 28.15 11.87 -29.30
CA GLU A 280 28.10 10.45 -28.95
C GLU A 280 26.97 9.71 -29.67
N LYS A 281 27.22 8.46 -30.07
CA LYS A 281 26.19 7.55 -30.54
C LYS A 281 25.30 7.12 -29.36
N HIS A 282 24.06 6.73 -29.63
CA HIS A 282 23.10 6.34 -28.63
C HIS A 282 23.59 5.24 -27.65
N SER A 283 24.28 4.23 -28.18
CA SER A 283 24.82 3.14 -27.35
C SER A 283 25.87 3.63 -26.34
N ASN A 284 26.79 4.49 -26.80
CA ASN A 284 27.86 5.02 -25.96
C ASN A 284 27.29 5.98 -24.90
N PHE A 285 26.34 6.82 -25.29
CA PHE A 285 25.64 7.72 -24.38
C PHE A 285 24.93 6.94 -23.27
N LYS A 286 24.18 5.88 -23.62
CA LYS A 286 23.51 5.02 -22.63
C LYS A 286 24.54 4.38 -21.68
N ALA A 287 25.63 3.80 -22.20
CA ALA A 287 26.66 3.15 -21.38
C ALA A 287 27.36 4.16 -20.43
N LYS A 288 27.66 5.36 -20.91
CA LYS A 288 28.28 6.44 -20.11
C LYS A 288 27.46 6.84 -18.89
N TYR A 289 26.12 6.85 -19.02
CA TYR A 289 25.21 7.38 -17.99
C TYR A 289 24.41 6.31 -17.28
N ILE A 290 24.67 5.00 -17.50
CA ILE A 290 23.89 3.92 -16.86
C ILE A 290 23.91 4.01 -15.33
N ASP A 291 25.05 4.41 -14.77
CA ASP A 291 25.31 4.55 -13.33
C ASP A 291 25.57 6.04 -12.96
N TRP A 292 24.87 6.97 -13.60
CA TRP A 292 25.08 8.39 -13.35
C TRP A 292 24.99 8.72 -11.86
N LYS A 293 26.10 9.23 -11.30
CA LYS A 293 26.27 9.39 -9.84
C LYS A 293 25.25 10.27 -9.17
N LYS A 294 24.74 11.30 -9.88
CA LYS A 294 23.68 12.17 -9.34
C LYS A 294 22.33 11.45 -9.19
N ALA A 295 22.08 10.41 -9.97
CA ALA A 295 20.88 9.58 -9.86
C ALA A 295 21.02 8.49 -8.77
N THR A 296 21.70 8.81 -7.67
CA THR A 296 21.84 7.91 -6.51
C THR A 296 21.29 8.55 -5.24
N HIS A 297 20.72 7.73 -4.38
CA HIS A 297 20.32 8.15 -3.03
C HIS A 297 20.93 7.18 -2.02
N LYS A 298 21.70 7.71 -1.06
CA LYS A 298 22.40 6.90 -0.03
C LYS A 298 23.22 5.74 -0.63
N GLY A 299 23.93 6.01 -1.74
CA GLY A 299 24.78 5.03 -2.45
C GLY A 299 24.01 3.96 -3.25
N LYS A 300 22.69 4.11 -3.43
CA LYS A 300 21.89 3.22 -4.28
C LYS A 300 21.39 3.96 -5.50
N ILE A 301 21.47 3.33 -6.67
CA ILE A 301 20.93 3.88 -7.92
C ILE A 301 19.41 4.05 -7.78
N LEU A 302 18.93 5.25 -8.09
CA LEU A 302 17.51 5.54 -8.17
C LEU A 302 16.90 4.83 -9.36
N LYS A 303 15.70 4.26 -9.17
CA LYS A 303 14.96 3.55 -10.20
C LYS A 303 13.57 4.14 -10.35
N PHE A 304 13.15 4.32 -11.59
CA PHE A 304 11.89 4.91 -12.00
C PHE A 304 11.14 3.94 -12.92
N ASP A 305 9.83 4.01 -12.97
CA ASP A 305 8.98 3.15 -13.81
C ASP A 305 8.09 3.94 -14.81
N MET A 306 8.31 5.26 -14.89
CA MET A 306 7.44 6.19 -15.63
C MET A 306 7.38 5.94 -17.13
N PHE A 307 8.51 5.60 -17.76
CA PHE A 307 8.63 5.45 -19.22
C PHE A 307 9.14 4.05 -19.60
N THR A 308 8.60 3.02 -18.97
CA THR A 308 9.02 1.63 -19.22
C THR A 308 7.84 0.78 -19.71
N GLU A 309 8.05 0.01 -20.75
CA GLU A 309 7.00 -0.78 -21.44
C GLU A 309 6.22 -1.75 -20.55
N ASN A 310 6.77 -2.19 -19.42
CA ASN A 310 6.17 -3.20 -18.54
C ASN A 310 6.05 -2.75 -17.08
N GLY A 311 6.10 -1.44 -16.78
CA GLY A 311 6.06 -0.93 -15.40
C GLY A 311 7.21 -1.42 -14.51
N LYS A 312 8.29 -1.95 -15.09
CA LYS A 312 9.47 -2.37 -14.35
C LYS A 312 10.36 -1.16 -14.05
N SER A 313 10.71 -1.00 -12.77
CA SER A 313 11.64 0.06 -12.37
C SER A 313 12.99 -0.10 -13.04
N LYS A 314 13.43 0.93 -13.76
CA LYS A 314 14.71 1.03 -14.47
C LYS A 314 15.51 2.24 -13.99
N THR A 315 16.77 2.34 -14.38
CA THR A 315 17.64 3.46 -14.05
C THR A 315 17.12 4.78 -14.62
N PHE A 316 17.62 5.92 -14.11
CA PHE A 316 17.27 7.24 -14.63
C PHE A 316 17.49 7.35 -16.13
N ILE A 317 18.67 6.94 -16.63
CA ILE A 317 18.98 7.03 -18.06
C ILE A 317 18.04 6.19 -18.93
N GLU A 318 17.64 5.00 -18.49
CA GLU A 318 16.71 4.17 -19.25
C GLU A 318 15.30 4.75 -19.31
N ASN A 319 14.86 5.46 -18.26
CA ASN A 319 13.61 6.23 -18.30
C ASN A 319 13.75 7.45 -19.18
N TYR A 320 14.87 8.21 -19.06
CA TYR A 320 15.11 9.41 -19.83
C TYR A 320 15.18 9.15 -21.35
N LEU A 321 15.82 8.08 -21.77
CA LEU A 321 15.89 7.71 -23.19
C LEU A 321 14.50 7.45 -23.80
N ASN A 322 13.54 6.97 -23.00
CA ASN A 322 12.17 6.69 -23.41
C ASN A 322 11.22 7.88 -23.14
N ASP A 323 11.65 8.95 -22.45
CA ASP A 323 10.84 10.13 -22.21
C ASP A 323 10.53 10.85 -23.54
N PRO A 324 9.27 11.00 -23.97
CA PRO A 324 8.93 11.71 -25.19
C PRO A 324 9.27 13.21 -25.14
N ASN A 325 9.32 13.77 -23.93
CA ASN A 325 9.57 15.20 -23.70
C ASN A 325 11.03 15.51 -23.35
N LYS A 326 11.97 14.61 -23.66
CA LYS A 326 13.40 14.88 -23.44
C LYS A 326 13.89 15.99 -24.35
N LYS A 327 14.87 16.76 -23.87
CA LYS A 327 15.49 17.85 -24.63
C LYS A 327 16.06 17.34 -25.95
N SER A 328 15.54 17.84 -27.05
CA SER A 328 15.97 17.46 -28.40
C SER A 328 15.93 18.65 -29.35
N TYR A 329 16.80 18.59 -30.35
CA TYR A 329 16.89 19.56 -31.44
C TYR A 329 16.83 18.83 -32.77
N ASP A 330 16.29 19.48 -33.79
CA ASP A 330 16.15 18.89 -35.10
C ASP A 330 17.50 18.73 -35.80
N ARG A 331 18.36 19.72 -35.68
CA ARG A 331 19.71 19.75 -36.28
C ARG A 331 20.68 20.54 -35.43
N ILE A 332 21.94 20.48 -35.84
CA ILE A 332 23.05 21.28 -35.34
C ILE A 332 23.31 22.38 -36.38
N ASP A 333 23.61 23.58 -35.90
CA ASP A 333 24.06 24.68 -36.75
C ASP A 333 25.04 25.58 -35.99
N PHE A 334 25.75 26.44 -36.74
CA PHE A 334 26.63 27.46 -36.19
C PHE A 334 26.04 28.82 -36.52
N ILE A 335 25.36 29.45 -35.59
CA ILE A 335 24.64 30.71 -35.76
C ILE A 335 25.26 31.75 -34.84
N PRO A 336 26.07 32.69 -35.38
CA PRO A 336 26.76 33.72 -34.57
C PRO A 336 25.83 34.69 -33.86
N ASP A 337 24.68 35.03 -34.46
CA ASP A 337 23.65 35.80 -33.80
C ASP A 337 22.71 34.88 -33.04
N ILE A 338 22.84 34.88 -31.72
CA ILE A 338 22.04 34.00 -30.83
C ILE A 338 20.54 34.32 -30.90
N ASN A 339 20.17 35.57 -31.26
CA ASN A 339 18.80 36.02 -31.35
C ASN A 339 18.11 35.49 -32.62
N GLU A 340 18.88 35.13 -33.62
CA GLU A 340 18.39 34.54 -34.89
C GLU A 340 18.34 33.01 -34.84
N CYS A 341 18.85 32.39 -33.76
CA CYS A 341 18.88 30.93 -33.65
C CYS A 341 17.48 30.37 -33.38
N PRO A 342 16.92 29.52 -34.28
CA PRO A 342 15.66 28.90 -34.04
C PRO A 342 15.71 27.98 -32.81
N HIS A 343 14.63 27.92 -32.04
CA HIS A 343 14.54 27.13 -30.78
C HIS A 343 14.73 25.63 -30.96
N ASN A 344 14.50 25.10 -32.17
CA ASN A 344 14.66 23.68 -32.54
C ASN A 344 16.06 23.37 -33.11
N VAL A 345 17.00 24.31 -33.10
CA VAL A 345 18.37 24.16 -33.58
C VAL A 345 19.35 24.21 -32.42
N TYR A 346 20.27 23.25 -32.39
CA TYR A 346 21.36 23.28 -31.41
C TYR A 346 22.47 24.17 -31.97
N ASN A 347 22.66 25.33 -31.35
CA ASN A 347 23.68 26.23 -31.77
C ASN A 347 25.08 25.83 -31.22
N LEU A 348 26.04 25.64 -32.10
CA LEU A 348 27.43 25.36 -31.70
C LEU A 348 28.17 26.63 -31.26
N PHE A 349 27.64 27.80 -31.62
CA PHE A 349 28.25 29.08 -31.22
C PHE A 349 27.92 29.40 -29.76
N ASP A 350 28.94 29.42 -28.92
CA ASP A 350 28.82 29.74 -27.47
C ASP A 350 29.24 31.19 -27.14
N GLY A 351 29.37 32.02 -28.17
CA GLY A 351 29.91 33.36 -28.06
C GLY A 351 31.43 33.36 -28.24
N PHE A 352 31.96 34.54 -28.41
CA PHE A 352 33.41 34.73 -28.48
C PHE A 352 34.02 34.65 -27.09
N ASN A 353 35.13 33.93 -26.93
CA ASN A 353 35.83 33.79 -25.64
C ASN A 353 36.22 35.11 -24.99
N ILE A 354 36.36 36.14 -25.79
CA ILE A 354 36.67 37.50 -25.31
C ILE A 354 35.59 38.09 -24.37
N PHE A 355 34.33 37.62 -24.49
CA PHE A 355 33.24 38.05 -23.60
C PHE A 355 33.16 37.23 -22.30
N LYS A 356 33.96 36.15 -22.19
CA LYS A 356 34.07 35.33 -20.97
C LYS A 356 35.23 35.81 -20.08
N ILE A 357 36.03 36.78 -20.54
CA ILE A 357 37.07 37.37 -19.72
C ILE A 357 36.40 38.37 -18.80
N ASP A 358 36.55 38.12 -17.52
CA ASP A 358 35.89 38.82 -16.40
C ASP A 358 36.00 40.36 -16.56
N ASN A 359 34.98 41.10 -16.15
CA ASN A 359 34.78 42.52 -16.22
C ASN A 359 35.84 43.39 -15.48
N GLN A 360 37.07 42.90 -15.27
CA GLN A 360 38.16 43.61 -14.59
C GLN A 360 39.11 44.33 -15.53
N LEU A 361 38.91 44.26 -16.84
CA LEU A 361 39.64 45.13 -17.76
C LEU A 361 38.93 46.49 -17.82
N GLU A 362 39.48 47.50 -17.12
CA GLU A 362 39.07 48.89 -17.31
C GLU A 362 39.31 49.26 -18.77
N TYR A 363 38.24 49.28 -19.55
CA TYR A 363 38.28 49.80 -20.92
C TYR A 363 38.52 51.32 -20.90
N ASN A 364 39.72 51.75 -21.24
CA ASN A 364 39.86 53.10 -21.60
C ASN A 364 39.23 53.38 -22.99
N SER A 365 38.96 54.65 -23.33
CA SER A 365 38.25 55.02 -24.56
C SER A 365 38.94 54.50 -25.83
N ASP A 366 40.25 54.37 -25.84
CA ASP A 366 41.08 53.95 -26.99
C ASP A 366 40.91 52.40 -27.21
N THR A 367 40.83 51.61 -26.16
CA THR A 367 40.65 50.18 -26.23
C THR A 367 39.25 49.87 -26.73
N LYS A 368 38.24 50.64 -26.34
CA LYS A 368 36.87 50.48 -26.79
C LYS A 368 36.71 50.72 -28.29
N GLU A 369 37.32 51.82 -28.80
CA GLU A 369 37.27 52.16 -30.23
C GLU A 369 37.93 51.05 -31.10
N ARG A 370 39.08 50.52 -30.67
CA ARG A 370 39.77 49.44 -31.37
C ARG A 370 38.95 48.15 -31.34
N PHE A 371 38.26 47.87 -30.25
CA PHE A 371 37.41 46.70 -30.10
C PHE A 371 36.16 46.82 -30.98
N ASP A 372 35.52 47.95 -31.01
CA ASP A 372 34.37 48.23 -31.90
C ASP A 372 34.74 48.12 -33.39
N LYS A 373 35.96 48.59 -33.78
CA LYS A 373 36.46 48.34 -35.12
C LYS A 373 36.68 46.89 -35.45
N LEU A 374 37.17 46.08 -34.50
CA LEU A 374 37.39 44.66 -34.66
C LEU A 374 36.02 43.91 -34.78
N ILE A 375 35.08 44.24 -33.95
CA ILE A 375 33.71 43.66 -34.00
C ILE A 375 33.05 44.02 -35.35
N ASN A 376 33.14 45.23 -35.81
CA ASN A 376 32.59 45.64 -37.08
C ASN A 376 33.27 44.95 -38.26
N HIS A 377 34.58 44.69 -38.18
CA HIS A 377 35.29 43.92 -39.19
C HIS A 377 34.84 42.45 -39.22
N PHE A 378 34.64 41.81 -38.05
CA PHE A 378 34.10 40.46 -37.98
C PHE A 378 32.66 40.40 -38.49
N LYS A 379 31.80 41.36 -38.19
CA LYS A 379 30.46 41.46 -38.76
C LYS A 379 30.46 41.55 -40.28
N PHE A 380 31.45 42.25 -40.84
CA PHE A 380 31.63 42.36 -42.29
C PHE A 380 32.12 41.04 -42.93
N LEU A 381 32.88 40.21 -42.23
CA LEU A 381 33.40 38.94 -42.74
C LEU A 381 32.39 37.81 -42.65
N VAL A 382 31.34 37.97 -41.87
CA VAL A 382 30.32 36.91 -41.62
C VAL A 382 29.00 37.17 -42.40
N ASN A 383 28.85 38.38 -42.97
CA ASN A 383 27.82 38.72 -43.95
C ASN A 383 28.36 38.54 -45.36
#